data_57d2662a688300ddce69425acad462b5
#
_entry.id   57d2662a688300ddce69425acad462b5
#
_cell.length_a   1.000
_cell.length_b   1.000
_cell.length_c   1.000
_cell.angle_alpha   90.00
_cell.angle_beta   90.00
_cell.angle_gamma   90.00
#
_symmetry.space_group_name_H-M   'P 1'
#
loop_
_entity.id
_entity.type
_entity.pdbx_description
1 polymer ?
#
loop_
_entity_poly.entity_id
_entity_poly.type
_entity_poly.pdbx_seq_one_letter_code
_entity_poly.pdbx_strand_id
1 'polypeptide(L)'
;MRKLNLLVAVVTVFALAAVFAMPAAAQETKRMTIVELKGMLGNPDLVIVDVRRDGDWKSSTVKVKGAVREDPEKVDTWMSKYPKDKTLVFYCA
;
A
#
# COMPACT_ATOMS: atom_id res chain seq x y z
N MET A 1 47.04 1.91 20.53
CA MET A 1 46.74 2.52 19.86
C MET A 1 46.09 2.21 18.72
N ARG A 2 46.45 1.74 17.85
CA ARG A 2 45.81 1.54 16.75
C ARG A 2 44.68 0.66 16.84
N LYS A 3 44.57 -0.15 17.71
CA LYS A 3 43.52 -1.03 17.84
C LYS A 3 42.27 -0.35 18.08
N LEU A 4 42.25 0.78 18.52
CA LEU A 4 41.09 1.50 18.83
C LEU A 4 40.26 1.66 17.63
N ASN A 5 40.89 1.86 16.53
CA ASN A 5 40.20 2.13 15.34
C ASN A 5 39.31 1.02 14.89
N LEU A 6 39.68 -0.18 15.21
CA LEU A 6 38.91 -1.29 14.82
C LEU A 6 37.58 -1.32 15.50
N LEU A 7 37.60 -0.95 16.73
CA LEU A 7 36.37 -0.97 17.48
C LEU A 7 35.35 -0.04 16.92
N VAL A 8 35.80 1.08 16.50
CA VAL A 8 34.91 2.05 15.96
C VAL A 8 34.23 1.53 14.74
N ALA A 9 34.94 0.83 13.93
CA ALA A 9 34.38 0.32 12.71
C ALA A 9 33.25 -0.65 12.97
N VAL A 10 33.41 -1.46 13.95
CA VAL A 10 32.40 -2.43 14.28
C VAL A 10 31.08 -1.78 14.67
N VAL A 11 31.18 -0.76 15.42
CA VAL A 11 30.00 -0.08 15.88
C VAL A 11 29.21 0.49 14.74
N THR A 12 29.90 0.97 13.77
CA THR A 12 29.25 1.56 12.63
C THR A 12 28.39 0.56 11.89
N VAL A 13 28.89 -0.60 11.68
CA VAL A 13 28.17 -1.61 10.96
C VAL A 13 26.91 -1.99 11.66
N PHE A 14 26.98 -2.04 13.01
CA PHE A 14 25.84 -2.39 13.74
C PHE A 14 24.71 -1.46 13.55
N ALA A 15 24.96 -0.20 13.47
CA ALA A 15 23.94 0.78 13.32
C ALA A 15 23.19 0.60 12.02
N LEU A 16 23.85 0.22 10.98
CA LEU A 16 23.19 0.04 9.72
C LEU A 16 22.21 -1.09 9.74
N ALA A 17 22.52 -2.13 10.42
CA ALA A 17 21.65 -3.27 10.46
C ALA A 17 20.32 -2.90 11.09
N ALA A 18 20.35 -2.04 12.05
CA ALA A 18 19.13 -1.64 12.71
C ALA A 18 18.20 -0.88 11.79
N VAL A 19 18.76 -0.13 10.90
CA VAL A 19 17.97 0.66 10.00
C VAL A 19 17.17 -0.18 9.05
N PHE A 20 17.70 -1.28 8.63
CA PHE A 20 17.00 -2.11 7.70
C PHE A 20 15.75 -2.76 8.25
N ALA A 21 15.66 -2.92 9.51
CA ALA A 21 14.50 -3.54 10.09
C ALA A 21 13.30 -2.60 10.09
N MET A 22 13.53 -1.31 10.03
CA MET A 22 12.44 -0.38 10.12
C MET A 22 11.52 -0.33 8.92
N PRO A 23 12.01 -0.38 7.71
CA PRO A 23 11.14 -0.24 6.56
C PRO A 23 10.01 -1.23 6.49
N ALA A 24 10.24 -2.41 6.98
CA ALA A 24 9.22 -3.43 6.93
C ALA A 24 7.99 -3.05 7.74
N ALA A 25 8.19 -2.43 8.87
CA ALA A 25 7.07 -2.03 9.69
C ALA A 25 6.33 -0.86 9.07
N ALA A 26 7.04 -0.03 8.34
CA ALA A 26 6.45 1.14 7.75
C ALA A 26 5.54 0.79 6.58
N GLN A 27 5.58 -0.44 6.12
CA GLN A 27 4.78 -0.85 4.98
C GLN A 27 3.46 -1.46 5.36
N GLU A 28 3.10 -1.37 6.62
CA GLU A 28 1.84 -1.87 7.06
C GLU A 28 0.71 -1.10 6.40
N THR A 29 -0.24 -1.81 5.82
CA THR A 29 -1.36 -1.21 5.10
C THR A 29 -2.37 -0.66 6.08
N LYS A 30 -2.77 0.57 5.88
CA LYS A 30 -3.80 1.17 6.69
C LYS A 30 -5.16 0.72 6.20
N ARG A 31 -6.12 0.66 7.11
CA ARG A 31 -7.49 0.33 6.80
C ARG A 31 -8.36 1.55 6.96
N MET A 32 -9.46 1.55 6.24
CA MET A 32 -10.41 2.64 6.27
C MET A 32 -11.80 2.07 6.49
N THR A 33 -12.61 2.76 7.28
CA THR A 33 -14.00 2.32 7.49
C THR A 33 -14.88 2.80 6.35
N ILE A 34 -16.04 2.18 6.21
CA ILE A 34 -17.00 2.59 5.20
C ILE A 34 -17.46 4.02 5.44
N VAL A 35 -17.59 4.42 6.68
CA VAL A 35 -18.02 5.78 7.02
C VAL A 35 -16.99 6.79 6.56
N GLU A 36 -15.71 6.50 6.80
CA GLU A 36 -14.63 7.38 6.35
C GLU A 36 -14.63 7.49 4.84
N LEU A 37 -14.80 6.38 4.15
CA LEU A 37 -14.81 6.37 2.70
C LEU A 37 -15.96 7.19 2.14
N LYS A 38 -17.15 7.07 2.74
CA LYS A 38 -18.30 7.85 2.32
C LYS A 38 -18.04 9.36 2.39
N GLY A 39 -17.31 9.77 3.40
CA GLY A 39 -16.98 11.19 3.55
C GLY A 39 -16.01 11.69 2.50
N MET A 40 -15.30 10.79 1.83
CA MET A 40 -14.31 11.15 0.83
C MET A 40 -14.81 11.02 -0.60
N LEU A 41 -15.99 10.47 -0.80
CA LEU A 41 -16.52 10.27 -2.14
C LEU A 41 -16.64 11.60 -2.87
N GLY A 42 -16.18 11.60 -4.11
CA GLY A 42 -16.19 12.82 -4.91
C GLY A 42 -14.91 13.63 -4.82
N ASN A 43 -13.99 13.26 -3.93
CA ASN A 43 -12.70 13.95 -3.84
C ASN A 43 -11.86 13.57 -5.07
N PRO A 44 -11.35 14.55 -5.82
CA PRO A 44 -10.58 14.26 -7.03
C PRO A 44 -9.26 13.55 -6.76
N ASP A 45 -8.77 13.58 -5.53
CA ASP A 45 -7.53 12.89 -5.17
C ASP A 45 -7.75 11.46 -4.74
N LEU A 46 -9.01 11.01 -4.70
CA LEU A 46 -9.34 9.66 -4.28
C LEU A 46 -9.59 8.78 -5.50
N VAL A 47 -8.95 7.61 -5.50
CA VAL A 47 -9.22 6.58 -6.49
C VAL A 47 -9.63 5.32 -5.74
N ILE A 48 -10.80 4.81 -6.03
CA ILE A 48 -11.31 3.59 -5.40
C ILE A 48 -11.16 2.46 -6.39
N VAL A 49 -10.50 1.40 -5.99
CA VAL A 49 -10.21 0.26 -6.85
C VAL A 49 -10.89 -0.98 -6.31
N ASP A 50 -11.71 -1.59 -7.15
CA ASP A 50 -12.40 -2.83 -6.82
C ASP A 50 -11.49 -3.98 -7.24
N VAL A 51 -10.93 -4.68 -6.27
CA VAL A 51 -10.05 -5.81 -6.52
C VAL A 51 -10.68 -7.11 -6.08
N ARG A 52 -12.01 -7.20 -6.15
CA ARG A 52 -12.69 -8.47 -5.87
C ARG A 52 -12.28 -9.51 -6.90
N ARG A 53 -12.28 -10.77 -6.49
CA ARG A 53 -11.98 -11.85 -7.43
C ARG A 53 -13.02 -11.88 -8.53
N ASP A 54 -12.64 -12.41 -9.67
CA ASP A 54 -13.50 -12.40 -10.84
C ASP A 54 -14.91 -12.95 -10.57
N GLY A 55 -15.00 -14.07 -9.88
CA GLY A 55 -16.30 -14.66 -9.56
C GLY A 55 -17.16 -13.79 -8.67
N ASP A 56 -16.54 -13.17 -7.68
CA ASP A 56 -17.27 -12.30 -6.75
C ASP A 56 -17.71 -11.03 -7.46
N TRP A 57 -16.87 -10.51 -8.33
CA TRP A 57 -17.19 -9.31 -9.08
C TRP A 57 -18.33 -9.56 -10.08
N LYS A 58 -18.26 -10.66 -10.80
CA LYS A 58 -19.29 -10.98 -11.80
C LYS A 58 -20.64 -11.29 -11.20
N SER A 59 -20.65 -11.90 -10.04
CA SER A 59 -21.91 -12.27 -9.38
C SER A 59 -22.55 -11.12 -8.62
N SER A 60 -21.85 -10.03 -8.44
CA SER A 60 -22.37 -8.89 -7.69
C SER A 60 -23.09 -7.92 -8.61
N THR A 61 -24.20 -7.36 -8.12
CA THR A 61 -24.96 -6.36 -8.87
C THR A 61 -24.65 -4.96 -8.36
N VAL A 62 -23.77 -4.85 -7.35
CA VAL A 62 -23.46 -3.54 -6.73
C VAL A 62 -21.96 -3.35 -6.67
N LYS A 63 -21.57 -2.09 -6.64
CA LYS A 63 -20.18 -1.70 -6.43
C LYS A 63 -20.13 -0.35 -5.72
N VAL A 64 -18.97 0.03 -5.22
CA VAL A 64 -18.81 1.35 -4.63
C VAL A 64 -18.87 2.39 -5.76
N LYS A 65 -19.60 3.46 -5.53
CA LYS A 65 -19.78 4.51 -6.53
C LYS A 65 -18.41 5.06 -6.96
N GLY A 66 -18.18 5.08 -8.26
CA GLY A 66 -16.93 5.60 -8.81
C GLY A 66 -15.77 4.63 -8.80
N ALA A 67 -15.96 3.41 -8.32
CA ALA A 67 -14.87 2.44 -8.26
C ALA A 67 -14.47 1.95 -9.65
N VAL A 68 -13.18 1.74 -9.82
CA VAL A 68 -12.61 1.19 -11.04
C VAL A 68 -12.28 -0.27 -10.78
N ARG A 69 -12.67 -1.16 -11.70
CA ARG A 69 -12.39 -2.58 -11.54
C ARG A 69 -10.99 -2.91 -12.04
N GLU A 70 -10.21 -3.60 -11.21
CA GLU A 70 -8.91 -4.13 -11.61
C GLU A 70 -8.80 -5.59 -11.20
N ASP A 71 -8.07 -6.36 -11.99
CA ASP A 71 -7.93 -7.78 -11.72
C ASP A 71 -6.88 -8.00 -10.63
N PRO A 72 -7.25 -8.57 -9.49
CA PRO A 72 -6.30 -8.78 -8.40
C PRO A 72 -5.18 -9.75 -8.73
N GLU A 73 -5.34 -10.58 -9.76
CA GLU A 73 -4.31 -11.52 -10.15
C GLU A 73 -3.32 -10.93 -11.16
N LYS A 74 -3.58 -9.71 -11.61
CA LYS A 74 -2.73 -9.06 -12.61
C LYS A 74 -2.24 -7.70 -12.12
N VAL A 75 -1.92 -7.61 -10.85
CA VAL A 75 -1.49 -6.35 -10.23
C VAL A 75 -0.36 -5.68 -11.00
N ASP A 76 0.58 -6.46 -11.50
CA ASP A 76 1.73 -5.93 -12.22
C ASP A 76 1.33 -5.17 -13.49
N THR A 77 0.19 -5.47 -14.04
CA THR A 77 -0.23 -4.84 -15.28
C THR A 77 -0.91 -3.50 -15.07
N TRP A 78 -1.46 -3.24 -13.89
CA TRP A 78 -2.20 -2.01 -13.66
C TRP A 78 -1.66 -1.13 -12.52
N MET A 79 -0.77 -1.67 -11.70
CA MET A 79 -0.29 -0.97 -10.52
C MET A 79 0.34 0.39 -10.86
N SER A 80 1.12 0.46 -11.91
CA SER A 80 1.79 1.71 -12.28
C SER A 80 0.90 2.73 -12.95
N LYS A 81 -0.32 2.34 -13.27
CA LYS A 81 -1.26 3.23 -13.93
C LYS A 81 -1.75 4.36 -13.01
N TYR A 82 -1.70 4.15 -11.72
CA TYR A 82 -2.23 5.12 -10.77
C TYR A 82 -1.14 6.03 -10.21
N PRO A 83 -1.39 7.34 -10.16
CA PRO A 83 -0.40 8.30 -9.64
C PRO A 83 -0.14 8.07 -8.16
N LYS A 84 1.10 8.25 -7.74
CA LYS A 84 1.47 8.02 -6.35
C LYS A 84 1.05 9.14 -5.41
N ASP A 85 0.66 10.26 -5.96
CA ASP A 85 0.22 11.40 -5.16
C ASP A 85 -1.28 11.35 -4.85
N LYS A 86 -1.98 10.33 -5.32
CA LYS A 86 -3.39 10.16 -5.03
C LYS A 86 -3.60 9.14 -3.92
N THR A 87 -4.73 9.24 -3.25
CA THR A 87 -5.12 8.27 -2.25
C THR A 87 -5.82 7.11 -2.94
N LEU A 88 -5.24 5.93 -2.85
CA LEU A 88 -5.82 4.73 -3.45
C LEU A 88 -6.47 3.90 -2.37
N VAL A 89 -7.73 3.56 -2.57
CA VAL A 89 -8.46 2.71 -1.63
C VAL A 89 -8.89 1.46 -2.37
N PHE A 90 -8.49 0.31 -1.85
CA PHE A 90 -8.83 -0.98 -2.46
C PHE A 90 -9.87 -1.67 -1.62
N TYR A 91 -10.80 -2.37 -2.26
CA TYR A 91 -11.72 -3.21 -1.52
C TYR A 91 -11.93 -4.55 -2.23
N CYS A 92 -12.24 -5.56 -1.43
CA CYS A 92 -12.54 -6.90 -1.93
C CYS A 92 -13.75 -7.46 -1.19
N ALA A 93 -14.20 -8.60 -1.64
CA ALA A 93 -15.32 -9.27 -0.98
C ALA A 93 -14.82 -10.08 0.22
#